data_1ca635740fe025ad02c2f50026d976da
#
_entry.id   1ca635740fe025ad02c2f50026d976da
#
_cell.length_a   1.000
_cell.length_b   1.000
_cell.length_c   1.000
_cell.angle_alpha   90.00
_cell.angle_beta   90.00
_cell.angle_gamma   90.00
#
_symmetry.space_group_name_H-M   'P 1'
#
loop_
_entity.id
_entity.type
_entity.pdbx_description
1 polymer ?
#
loop_
_entity_poly.entity_id
_entity_poly.type
_entity_poly.pdbx_seq_one_letter_code
_entity_poly.pdbx_strand_id
1 'polypeptide(L)'
;FLFHDMADSRSREEATNIHGLFGAVIVEPPEAKWFHPQTGEEIKSGLMADIYPPGGPAFREYSVFFHDELEILDKNGNTPIDHRTGLPSSTTAISYRSEPMRNRMPLTHDPTDSGEEISMSSWVYGDPAPPILRAYVGDPAKIRLIHGGIKETHVFHLHNHQWRLESDNP
;
A
#
# COMPACT_ATOMS: atom_id res chain seq x y z
N PHE A 1 12.08 7.21 -5.85
CA PHE A 1 11.46 7.93 -6.98
C PHE A 1 10.23 7.18 -7.46
N LEU A 2 9.07 7.85 -7.43
CA LEU A 2 7.86 7.34 -8.07
C LEU A 2 8.05 7.30 -9.58
N PHE A 3 7.59 6.25 -10.22
CA PHE A 3 7.47 6.19 -11.68
C PHE A 3 6.07 5.72 -12.08
N HIS A 4 5.60 6.22 -13.21
CA HIS A 4 4.33 5.85 -13.82
C HIS A 4 4.42 6.08 -15.33
N ASP A 5 3.42 5.60 -16.06
CA ASP A 5 3.37 5.81 -17.50
C ASP A 5 3.10 7.29 -17.82
N MET A 6 3.99 7.90 -18.58
CA MET A 6 3.88 9.29 -19.07
C MET A 6 3.41 9.36 -20.53
N ALA A 7 3.29 8.23 -21.21
CA ALA A 7 2.86 8.19 -22.62
C ALA A 7 1.33 8.30 -22.76
N ASP A 8 0.60 7.99 -21.71
CA ASP A 8 -0.86 8.12 -21.70
C ASP A 8 -1.27 9.55 -21.35
N SER A 9 -1.64 10.30 -22.39
CA SER A 9 -2.05 11.71 -22.28
C SER A 9 -3.55 11.89 -22.03
N ARG A 10 -4.30 10.83 -21.83
CA ARG A 10 -5.73 10.89 -21.52
C ARG A 10 -5.97 11.60 -20.18
N SER A 11 -7.22 11.85 -19.88
CA SER A 11 -7.61 12.43 -18.59
C SER A 11 -7.09 11.58 -17.42
N ARG A 12 -6.97 12.20 -16.25
CA ARG A 12 -6.51 11.48 -15.05
C ARG A 12 -7.37 10.24 -14.74
N GLU A 13 -8.64 10.27 -15.11
CA GLU A 13 -9.60 9.18 -14.87
C GLU A 13 -9.46 8.03 -15.87
N GLU A 14 -8.73 8.23 -16.96
CA GLU A 14 -8.55 7.24 -18.02
C GLU A 14 -7.08 6.82 -18.20
N ALA A 15 -6.17 7.40 -17.44
CA ALA A 15 -4.76 7.12 -17.54
C ALA A 15 -4.38 5.77 -16.91
N THR A 16 -3.29 5.18 -17.36
CA THR A 16 -2.86 3.84 -16.96
C THR A 16 -2.54 3.71 -15.47
N ASN A 17 -2.22 4.80 -14.79
CA ASN A 17 -1.97 4.78 -13.35
C ASN A 17 -3.24 4.47 -12.53
N ILE A 18 -4.44 4.83 -13.01
CA ILE A 18 -5.68 4.44 -12.32
C ILE A 18 -5.92 2.92 -12.38
N HIS A 19 -5.33 2.25 -13.36
CA HIS A 19 -5.33 0.79 -13.46
C HIS A 19 -4.15 0.15 -12.74
N GLY A 20 -3.39 0.93 -11.98
CA GLY A 20 -2.32 0.44 -11.13
C GLY A 20 -0.95 0.38 -11.79
N LEU A 21 -0.75 0.97 -12.96
CA LEU A 21 0.56 0.99 -13.61
C LEU A 21 1.45 2.10 -13.03
N PHE A 22 1.91 1.89 -11.81
CA PHE A 22 2.88 2.75 -11.14
C PHE A 22 3.79 1.94 -10.22
N GLY A 23 4.88 2.51 -9.81
CA GLY A 23 5.83 1.87 -8.91
C GLY A 23 6.86 2.84 -8.37
N ALA A 24 7.90 2.34 -7.75
CA ALA A 24 8.98 3.15 -7.25
C ALA A 24 10.35 2.51 -7.47
N VAL A 25 11.34 3.38 -7.66
CA VAL A 25 12.76 3.03 -7.57
C VAL A 25 13.30 3.61 -6.29
N ILE A 26 13.81 2.74 -5.42
CA ILE A 26 14.47 3.12 -4.18
C ILE A 26 15.97 3.18 -4.44
N VAL A 27 16.58 4.29 -4.09
CA VAL A 27 18.02 4.50 -4.22
C VAL A 27 18.60 4.67 -2.83
N GLU A 28 19.51 3.80 -2.48
CA GLU A 28 20.30 3.84 -1.25
C GLU A 28 21.77 4.12 -1.60
N PRO A 29 22.62 4.45 -0.62
CA PRO A 29 24.05 4.71 -0.87
C PRO A 29 24.72 3.60 -1.67
N PRO A 30 25.70 3.90 -2.52
CA PRO A 30 26.50 2.90 -3.19
C PRO A 30 27.03 1.85 -2.20
N GLU A 31 27.05 0.59 -2.61
CA GLU A 31 27.49 -0.55 -1.79
C GLU A 31 26.57 -0.92 -0.61
N ALA A 32 25.41 -0.27 -0.42
CA ALA A 32 24.41 -0.75 0.52
C ALA A 32 23.94 -2.15 0.12
N LYS A 33 23.73 -3.01 1.10
CA LYS A 33 23.19 -4.35 0.92
C LYS A 33 21.78 -4.44 1.46
N TRP A 34 20.94 -5.19 0.77
CA TRP A 34 19.53 -5.36 1.12
C TRP A 34 19.21 -6.82 1.37
N PHE A 35 18.57 -7.09 2.49
CA PHE A 35 18.19 -8.43 2.89
C PHE A 35 16.70 -8.51 3.16
N HIS A 36 16.10 -9.63 2.83
CA HIS A 36 14.71 -9.88 3.15
C HIS A 36 14.56 -10.06 4.67
N PRO A 37 13.66 -9.29 5.35
CA PRO A 37 13.64 -9.25 6.81
C PRO A 37 13.27 -10.56 7.50
N GLN A 38 12.63 -11.49 6.80
CA GLN A 38 12.19 -12.77 7.35
C GLN A 38 13.12 -13.92 6.98
N THR A 39 13.66 -13.92 5.76
CA THR A 39 14.51 -15.03 5.28
C THR A 39 16.00 -14.76 5.45
N GLY A 40 16.40 -13.49 5.58
CA GLY A 40 17.79 -13.08 5.62
C GLY A 40 18.53 -13.22 4.27
N GLU A 41 17.81 -13.51 3.20
CA GLU A 41 18.39 -13.60 1.85
C GLU A 41 18.64 -12.22 1.26
N GLU A 42 19.74 -12.06 0.52
CA GLU A 42 20.02 -10.84 -0.20
C GLU A 42 19.00 -10.65 -1.33
N ILE A 43 18.42 -9.45 -1.39
CA ILE A 43 17.36 -9.10 -2.36
C ILE A 43 17.73 -7.85 -3.15
N LYS A 44 17.10 -7.69 -4.32
CA LYS A 44 17.23 -6.50 -5.17
C LYS A 44 15.90 -5.78 -5.37
N SER A 45 14.81 -6.38 -4.94
CA SER A 45 13.46 -5.82 -5.04
C SER A 45 12.57 -6.39 -3.94
N GLY A 46 11.55 -5.67 -3.57
CA GLY A 46 10.58 -6.08 -2.56
C GLY A 46 9.89 -4.88 -1.93
N LEU A 47 8.95 -5.17 -1.04
CA LEU A 47 8.23 -4.15 -0.27
C LEU A 47 8.89 -3.84 1.07
N MET A 48 9.78 -4.72 1.53
CA MET A 48 10.48 -4.60 2.81
C MET A 48 11.92 -5.07 2.65
N ALA A 49 12.84 -4.39 3.30
CA ALA A 49 14.24 -4.79 3.34
C ALA A 49 14.91 -4.36 4.65
N ASP A 50 15.83 -5.17 5.13
CA ASP A 50 16.85 -4.74 6.08
C ASP A 50 18.03 -4.18 5.27
N ILE A 51 18.32 -2.91 5.45
CA ILE A 51 19.32 -2.15 4.69
C ILE A 51 20.57 -1.96 5.52
N TYR A 52 21.70 -2.33 4.94
CA TYR A 52 23.02 -2.18 5.54
C TYR A 52 23.84 -1.19 4.72
N PRO A 53 23.78 0.11 5.02
CA PRO A 53 24.56 1.11 4.31
C PRO A 53 26.04 1.02 4.73
N PRO A 54 26.98 1.35 3.85
CA PRO A 54 28.38 1.39 4.21
C PRO A 54 28.63 2.51 5.23
N GLY A 55 29.23 2.16 6.37
CA GLY A 55 29.63 3.13 7.40
C GLY A 55 28.50 3.70 8.26
N GLY A 56 27.30 3.20 8.14
CA GLY A 56 26.12 3.62 8.94
C GLY A 56 25.42 2.46 9.65
N PRO A 57 24.51 2.76 10.57
CA PRO A 57 23.70 1.74 11.21
C PRO A 57 22.71 1.11 10.21
N ALA A 58 22.44 -0.17 10.40
CA ALA A 58 21.39 -0.84 9.65
C ALA A 58 20.02 -0.31 10.04
N PHE A 59 19.09 -0.34 9.09
CA PHE A 59 17.70 0.03 9.32
C PHE A 59 16.76 -0.84 8.50
N ARG A 60 15.52 -0.93 8.95
CA ARG A 60 14.45 -1.61 8.22
C ARG A 60 13.65 -0.62 7.40
N GLU A 61 13.47 -0.92 6.12
CA GLU A 61 12.70 -0.08 5.22
C GLU A 61 11.45 -0.78 4.74
N TYR A 62 10.37 0.01 4.66
CA TYR A 62 9.10 -0.42 4.10
C TYR A 62 8.69 0.51 2.98
N SER A 63 8.29 -0.06 1.85
CA SER A 63 7.65 0.66 0.74
C SER A 63 6.16 0.38 0.76
N VAL A 64 5.38 1.37 1.14
CA VAL A 64 3.91 1.27 1.23
C VAL A 64 3.31 1.95 0.02
N PHE A 65 2.70 1.15 -0.84
CA PHE A 65 1.98 1.63 -2.01
C PHE A 65 0.49 1.61 -1.71
N PHE A 66 -0.18 2.71 -2.00
CA PHE A 66 -1.62 2.75 -1.92
C PHE A 66 -2.21 3.52 -3.11
N HIS A 67 -3.45 3.22 -3.39
CA HIS A 67 -4.20 3.78 -4.50
C HIS A 67 -5.66 3.89 -4.09
N ASP A 68 -6.26 5.03 -4.37
CA ASP A 68 -7.67 5.27 -4.16
C ASP A 68 -8.48 4.94 -5.43
N GLU A 69 -9.68 4.48 -5.24
CA GLU A 69 -10.66 4.25 -6.30
C GLU A 69 -10.09 3.52 -7.54
N LEU A 70 -9.35 2.44 -7.30
CA LEU A 70 -8.84 1.61 -8.37
C LEU A 70 -10.00 1.08 -9.22
N GLU A 71 -10.05 1.50 -10.47
CA GLU A 71 -11.05 1.00 -11.39
C GLU A 71 -10.68 -0.39 -11.89
N ILE A 72 -11.51 -1.36 -11.56
CA ILE A 72 -11.37 -2.73 -12.04
C ILE A 72 -12.36 -2.92 -13.19
N LEU A 73 -11.87 -3.39 -14.33
CA LEU A 73 -12.69 -3.74 -15.45
C LEU A 73 -12.71 -5.26 -15.65
N ASP A 74 -13.87 -5.80 -16.03
CA ASP A 74 -13.97 -7.19 -16.46
C ASP A 74 -13.37 -7.36 -17.88
N LYS A 75 -13.34 -8.60 -18.38
CA LYS A 75 -12.82 -8.91 -19.72
C LYS A 75 -13.57 -8.23 -20.86
N ASN A 76 -14.75 -7.68 -20.61
CA ASN A 76 -15.57 -6.98 -21.60
C ASN A 76 -15.45 -5.45 -21.46
N GLY A 77 -14.62 -4.96 -20.51
CA GLY A 77 -14.44 -3.55 -20.24
C GLY A 77 -15.54 -2.93 -19.36
N ASN A 78 -16.35 -3.74 -18.67
CA ASN A 78 -17.37 -3.24 -17.76
C ASN A 78 -16.87 -3.27 -16.32
N THR A 79 -17.29 -2.29 -15.52
CA THR A 79 -17.06 -2.32 -14.07
C THR A 79 -17.85 -3.48 -13.45
N PRO A 80 -17.21 -4.43 -12.75
CA PRO A 80 -17.93 -5.49 -12.07
C PRO A 80 -18.93 -4.95 -11.07
N ILE A 81 -20.08 -5.60 -10.98
CA ILE A 81 -21.10 -5.27 -9.99
C ILE A 81 -20.90 -6.14 -8.75
N ASP A 82 -20.84 -5.53 -7.59
CA ASP A 82 -20.87 -6.26 -6.32
C ASP A 82 -22.26 -6.88 -6.14
N HIS A 83 -22.32 -8.18 -6.13
CA HIS A 83 -23.58 -8.94 -6.02
C HIS A 83 -24.34 -8.69 -4.71
N ARG A 84 -23.70 -8.18 -3.70
CA ARG A 84 -24.31 -7.87 -2.39
C ARG A 84 -25.01 -6.51 -2.39
N THR A 85 -24.39 -5.53 -3.01
CA THR A 85 -24.87 -4.14 -3.01
C THR A 85 -25.59 -3.76 -4.28
N GLY A 86 -25.36 -4.48 -5.38
CA GLY A 86 -25.85 -4.13 -6.71
C GLY A 86 -25.18 -2.87 -7.30
N LEU A 87 -24.15 -2.36 -6.67
CA LEU A 87 -23.41 -1.17 -7.09
C LEU A 87 -22.12 -1.54 -7.81
N PRO A 88 -21.57 -0.64 -8.63
CA PRO A 88 -20.25 -0.84 -9.20
C PRO A 88 -19.20 -1.09 -8.10
N SER A 89 -18.40 -2.11 -8.29
CA SER A 89 -17.33 -2.47 -7.36
C SER A 89 -16.13 -1.57 -7.61
N SER A 90 -16.03 -0.45 -6.90
CA SER A 90 -14.76 0.26 -6.76
C SER A 90 -13.91 -0.43 -5.72
N THR A 91 -12.64 -0.59 -5.97
CA THR A 91 -11.72 -1.25 -5.03
C THR A 91 -10.68 -0.24 -4.59
N THR A 92 -10.67 0.06 -3.29
CA THR A 92 -9.57 0.78 -2.67
C THR A 92 -8.56 -0.23 -2.15
N ALA A 93 -7.28 -0.04 -2.45
CA ALA A 93 -6.23 -0.96 -2.04
C ALA A 93 -5.02 -0.21 -1.48
N ILE A 94 -4.47 -0.68 -0.36
CA ILE A 94 -3.20 -0.17 0.19
C ILE A 94 -2.01 -0.75 -0.57
N SER A 95 -2.12 -1.95 -1.10
CA SER A 95 -1.14 -2.55 -2.00
C SER A 95 -1.85 -3.44 -3.01
N TYR A 96 -1.17 -3.80 -4.10
CA TYR A 96 -1.72 -4.73 -5.09
C TYR A 96 -2.06 -6.12 -4.57
N ARG A 97 -1.56 -6.47 -3.40
CA ARG A 97 -1.85 -7.73 -2.71
C ARG A 97 -2.84 -7.57 -1.57
N SER A 98 -3.44 -6.38 -1.43
CA SER A 98 -4.40 -6.17 -0.37
C SER A 98 -5.69 -6.92 -0.65
N GLU A 99 -6.32 -7.35 0.41
CA GLU A 99 -7.63 -7.97 0.36
C GLU A 99 -8.69 -6.91 0.08
N PRO A 100 -9.60 -7.12 -0.89
CA PRO A 100 -10.70 -6.20 -1.12
C PRO A 100 -11.60 -6.08 0.11
N MET A 101 -11.95 -4.87 0.52
CA MET A 101 -12.80 -4.62 1.69
C MET A 101 -14.14 -5.36 1.61
N ARG A 102 -14.71 -5.52 0.42
CA ARG A 102 -15.96 -6.28 0.23
C ARG A 102 -15.90 -7.72 0.79
N ASN A 103 -14.73 -8.32 0.86
CA ASN A 103 -14.58 -9.67 1.43
C ASN A 103 -14.78 -9.67 2.95
N ARG A 104 -14.68 -8.49 3.56
CA ARG A 104 -14.80 -8.28 4.99
C ARG A 104 -16.09 -7.57 5.39
N MET A 105 -16.95 -7.24 4.43
CA MET A 105 -18.24 -6.63 4.75
C MET A 105 -19.23 -7.70 5.21
N PRO A 106 -20.01 -7.43 6.27
CA PRO A 106 -21.04 -8.36 6.70
C PRO A 106 -22.07 -8.57 5.59
N LEU A 107 -22.57 -9.80 5.49
CA LEU A 107 -23.59 -10.18 4.50
C LEU A 107 -24.93 -9.43 4.68
N THR A 108 -25.18 -8.96 5.90
CA THR A 108 -26.33 -8.13 6.23
C THR A 108 -25.82 -6.72 6.52
N HIS A 109 -25.94 -5.85 5.56
CA HIS A 109 -25.58 -4.44 5.71
C HIS A 109 -26.78 -3.67 6.25
N ASP A 110 -26.63 -3.12 7.44
CA ASP A 110 -27.49 -2.05 7.91
C ASP A 110 -27.10 -0.77 7.14
N PRO A 111 -27.97 -0.17 6.35
CA PRO A 111 -27.65 1.04 5.59
C PRO A 111 -27.30 2.24 6.49
N THR A 112 -27.53 2.15 7.79
CA THR A 112 -27.15 3.17 8.76
C THR A 112 -25.78 2.93 9.41
N ASP A 113 -25.22 1.73 9.22
CA ASP A 113 -23.90 1.35 9.71
C ASP A 113 -22.97 1.11 8.49
N SER A 114 -21.87 1.84 8.42
CA SER A 114 -20.89 1.66 7.34
C SER A 114 -20.26 0.26 7.34
N GLY A 115 -20.35 -0.47 8.45
CA GLY A 115 -19.71 -1.78 8.62
C GLY A 115 -18.18 -1.73 8.62
N GLU A 116 -17.58 -0.54 8.58
CA GLU A 116 -16.12 -0.36 8.52
C GLU A 116 -15.41 -0.93 9.75
N GLU A 117 -15.95 -0.69 10.93
CA GLU A 117 -15.37 -1.19 12.19
C GLU A 117 -15.27 -2.72 12.18
N ILE A 118 -16.30 -3.40 11.72
CA ILE A 118 -16.32 -4.87 11.63
C ILE A 118 -15.38 -5.34 10.52
N SER A 119 -15.36 -4.67 9.38
CA SER A 119 -14.53 -5.05 8.24
C SER A 119 -13.02 -4.97 8.56
N MET A 120 -12.62 -4.06 9.44
CA MET A 120 -11.24 -3.90 9.92
C MET A 120 -10.87 -4.82 11.07
N SER A 121 -11.81 -5.59 11.59
CA SER A 121 -11.59 -6.42 12.77
C SER A 121 -10.89 -7.73 12.42
N SER A 122 -9.65 -7.88 12.85
CA SER A 122 -8.92 -9.17 12.76
C SER A 122 -9.52 -10.26 13.61
N TRP A 123 -10.28 -9.90 14.63
CA TRP A 123 -11.02 -10.87 15.46
C TRP A 123 -12.12 -11.57 14.70
N VAL A 124 -12.79 -10.86 13.80
CA VAL A 124 -13.91 -11.40 13.00
C VAL A 124 -13.42 -12.10 11.74
N TYR A 125 -12.45 -11.50 11.05
CA TYR A 125 -12.03 -11.93 9.71
C TYR A 125 -10.58 -12.44 9.64
N GLY A 126 -9.86 -12.47 10.74
CA GLY A 126 -8.42 -12.71 10.75
C GLY A 126 -7.61 -11.48 10.33
N ASP A 127 -6.30 -11.63 10.35
CA ASP A 127 -5.42 -10.59 9.84
C ASP A 127 -5.62 -10.38 8.34
N PRO A 128 -5.50 -9.13 7.85
CA PRO A 128 -5.65 -8.85 6.43
C PRO A 128 -4.54 -9.52 5.60
N ALA A 129 -4.85 -9.82 4.34
CA ALA A 129 -3.91 -10.35 3.37
C ALA A 129 -2.74 -9.41 2.98
N PRO A 130 -2.82 -8.04 3.17
CA PRO A 130 -1.68 -7.18 2.88
C PRO A 130 -0.47 -7.53 3.77
N PRO A 131 0.75 -7.22 3.31
CA PRO A 131 1.96 -7.47 4.09
C PRO A 131 1.92 -6.77 5.45
N ILE A 132 2.20 -7.51 6.51
CA ILE A 132 2.30 -6.95 7.86
C ILE A 132 3.70 -6.35 8.01
N LEU A 133 3.76 -5.05 8.31
CA LEU A 133 5.00 -4.34 8.58
C LEU A 133 5.46 -4.68 10.00
N ARG A 134 6.57 -5.41 10.11
CA ARG A 134 7.07 -5.90 11.40
C ARG A 134 8.39 -5.26 11.76
N ALA A 135 8.48 -4.72 12.98
CA ALA A 135 9.71 -4.21 13.57
C ALA A 135 9.72 -4.55 15.06
N TYR A 136 10.89 -4.55 15.65
CA TYR A 136 11.05 -4.62 17.12
C TYR A 136 11.15 -3.21 17.70
N VAL A 137 10.77 -3.07 18.95
CA VAL A 137 10.94 -1.80 19.68
C VAL A 137 12.42 -1.41 19.69
N GLY A 138 12.72 -0.22 19.20
CA GLY A 138 14.07 0.29 19.09
C GLY A 138 14.74 0.05 17.72
N ASP A 139 14.14 -0.73 16.83
CA ASP A 139 14.66 -0.87 15.47
C ASP A 139 14.54 0.47 14.72
N PRO A 140 15.63 0.96 14.12
CA PRO A 140 15.51 2.06 13.17
C PRO A 140 14.64 1.62 11.98
N ALA A 141 13.55 2.35 11.74
CA ALA A 141 12.62 2.04 10.64
C ALA A 141 12.41 3.26 9.75
N LYS A 142 12.31 3.01 8.45
CA LYS A 142 12.00 4.01 7.43
C LYS A 142 10.77 3.55 6.64
N ILE A 143 9.78 4.43 6.52
CA ILE A 143 8.61 4.18 5.69
C ILE A 143 8.67 5.10 4.49
N ARG A 144 8.64 4.52 3.30
CA ARG A 144 8.44 5.24 2.04
C ARG A 144 7.00 5.06 1.61
N LEU A 145 6.29 6.16 1.63
CA LEU A 145 4.88 6.19 1.30
C LEU A 145 4.72 6.62 -0.15
N ILE A 146 4.07 5.79 -0.95
CA ILE A 146 3.86 6.01 -2.37
C ILE A 146 2.37 5.95 -2.65
N HIS A 147 1.81 7.07 -3.08
CA HIS A 147 0.41 7.18 -3.48
C HIS A 147 0.31 7.20 -5.01
N GLY A 148 -0.38 6.22 -5.57
CA GLY A 148 -0.63 6.12 -7.01
C GLY A 148 -1.99 6.65 -7.44
N GLY A 149 -2.87 6.98 -6.50
CA GLY A 149 -4.19 7.54 -6.77
C GLY A 149 -4.14 8.98 -7.27
N ILE A 150 -5.21 9.41 -7.89
CA ILE A 150 -5.30 10.69 -8.58
C ILE A 150 -6.50 11.55 -8.17
N LYS A 151 -7.44 10.97 -7.43
CA LYS A 151 -8.71 11.64 -7.13
C LYS A 151 -8.69 12.39 -5.83
N GLU A 152 -8.15 11.81 -4.77
CA GLU A 152 -8.26 12.34 -3.43
C GLU A 152 -6.91 12.56 -2.76
N THR A 153 -6.88 13.50 -1.83
CA THR A 153 -5.72 13.74 -0.97
C THR A 153 -5.86 12.88 0.28
N HIS A 154 -4.87 12.07 0.55
CA HIS A 154 -4.81 11.21 1.73
C HIS A 154 -3.83 11.74 2.77
N VAL A 155 -4.15 11.53 4.04
CA VAL A 155 -3.28 11.82 5.18
C VAL A 155 -2.84 10.49 5.79
N PHE A 156 -1.54 10.27 5.84
CA PHE A 156 -0.95 9.10 6.47
C PHE A 156 -0.62 9.38 7.93
N HIS A 157 -1.02 8.49 8.82
CA HIS A 157 -0.62 8.51 10.23
C HIS A 157 -0.50 7.09 10.78
N LEU A 158 0.35 6.93 11.79
CA LEU A 158 0.44 5.72 12.61
C LEU A 158 -0.01 6.05 14.03
N HIS A 159 -0.95 5.27 14.55
CA HIS A 159 -1.43 5.43 15.91
C HIS A 159 -0.29 5.25 16.92
N ASN A 160 -0.20 6.17 17.89
CA ASN A 160 0.79 6.17 18.97
C ASN A 160 2.26 6.33 18.52
N HIS A 161 2.50 6.79 17.28
CA HIS A 161 3.85 7.02 16.78
C HIS A 161 4.03 8.48 16.35
N GLN A 162 5.25 8.96 16.57
CA GLN A 162 5.75 10.22 16.03
C GLN A 162 7.07 9.93 15.33
N TRP A 163 7.32 10.60 14.21
CA TRP A 163 8.55 10.43 13.44
C TRP A 163 9.02 11.76 12.88
N ARG A 164 10.25 11.76 12.44
CA ARG A 164 10.81 12.89 11.70
C ARG A 164 10.42 12.77 10.22
N LEU A 165 10.10 13.87 9.59
CA LEU A 165 9.83 13.90 8.16
C LEU A 165 11.09 13.54 7.36
N GLU A 166 12.23 14.03 7.82
CA GLU A 166 13.55 13.71 7.28
C GLU A 166 14.43 13.22 8.42
N SER A 167 15.21 12.16 8.19
CA SER A 167 16.05 11.55 9.22
C SER A 167 17.07 12.51 9.83
N ASP A 168 17.53 13.47 9.04
CA ASP A 168 18.61 14.40 9.38
C ASP A 168 18.10 15.75 9.93
N ASN A 169 16.79 15.92 9.98
CA ASN A 169 16.15 17.12 10.52
C ASN A 169 15.77 16.88 11.99
N PRO A 170 16.38 17.61 12.95
CA PRO A 170 16.16 17.41 14.39
C PRO A 170 14.73 17.76 14.86
#